data_403351175929d033badef4bc04e0c30c
#
_entry.id   403351175929d033badef4bc04e0c30c
#
_cell.length_a   1.000
_cell.length_b   1.000
_cell.length_c   1.000
_cell.angle_alpha   90.00
_cell.angle_beta   90.00
_cell.angle_gamma   90.00
#
_symmetry.space_group_name_H-M   'P 1'
#
loop_
_entity.id
_entity.type
_entity.pdbx_description
1 polymer ?
#
loop_
_entity_poly.entity_id
_entity_poly.type
_entity_poly.pdbx_seq_one_letter_code
_entity_poly.pdbx_strand_id
1 'polypeptide(L)'
;MAQLLDSIAWEQPQVMVYGRLHAVPRLVAWYGDPGCTYRYSGLLHQPRPWTAALAELRRLLGERLGLDFNSLLLNRYRDGSDRMGWHADDEPELEPNHPIASLSLGASRTLRFRPRPQPRSRSQERPATAADSFGLELADGDLLLMDAPTQDHWQHGLPARLRLRQERLNLTFRRIRQP
;
A
#
# COMPACT_ATOMS: atom_id res chain seq x y z
N MET A 1 -5.44 -17.28 -0.67
CA MET A 1 -5.65 -16.29 -1.74
C MET A 1 -7.03 -16.43 -2.39
N ALA A 2 -7.45 -17.59 -2.89
CA ALA A 2 -8.76 -17.76 -3.55
C ALA A 2 -9.94 -17.20 -2.72
N GLN A 3 -10.05 -17.59 -1.46
CA GLN A 3 -11.09 -17.08 -0.56
C GLN A 3 -11.13 -15.55 -0.46
N LEU A 4 -9.98 -14.88 -0.47
CA LEU A 4 -9.94 -13.40 -0.45
C LEU A 4 -10.38 -12.82 -1.79
N LEU A 5 -10.04 -13.44 -2.93
CA LEU A 5 -10.47 -12.97 -4.24
C LEU A 5 -11.99 -12.92 -4.37
N ASP A 6 -12.68 -13.92 -3.83
CA ASP A 6 -14.14 -14.08 -3.94
C ASP A 6 -14.91 -13.29 -2.87
N SER A 7 -14.32 -13.08 -1.67
CA SER A 7 -15.02 -12.45 -0.54
C SER A 7 -14.82 -10.94 -0.43
N ILE A 8 -13.84 -10.37 -1.13
CA ILE A 8 -13.53 -8.95 -1.07
C ILE A 8 -14.36 -8.16 -2.09
N ALA A 9 -14.96 -7.07 -1.62
CA ALA A 9 -15.68 -6.13 -2.47
C ALA A 9 -14.72 -5.20 -3.22
N TRP A 10 -14.18 -5.68 -4.33
CA TRP A 10 -13.22 -4.96 -5.16
C TRP A 10 -13.85 -3.78 -5.89
N GLU A 11 -13.13 -2.67 -5.91
CA GLU A 11 -13.49 -1.44 -6.63
C GLU A 11 -12.34 -1.01 -7.53
N GLN A 12 -12.66 -0.30 -8.62
CA GLN A 12 -11.66 0.34 -9.47
C GLN A 12 -11.88 1.86 -9.45
N PRO A 13 -11.25 2.60 -8.51
CA PRO A 13 -11.41 4.03 -8.43
C PRO A 13 -10.89 4.74 -9.68
N GLN A 14 -11.41 5.93 -9.91
CA GLN A 14 -10.88 6.85 -10.91
C GLN A 14 -10.15 8.00 -10.23
N VAL A 15 -9.06 8.44 -10.84
CA VAL A 15 -8.27 9.57 -10.39
C VAL A 15 -8.19 10.62 -11.50
N MET A 16 -8.22 11.88 -11.11
CA MET A 16 -8.06 12.99 -12.04
C MET A 16 -6.57 13.20 -12.33
N VAL A 17 -6.17 13.05 -13.59
CA VAL A 17 -4.80 13.30 -14.05
C VAL A 17 -4.87 14.25 -15.24
N TYR A 18 -4.25 15.42 -15.12
CA TYR A 18 -4.27 16.47 -16.16
C TYR A 18 -5.68 16.77 -16.69
N GLY A 19 -6.67 16.89 -15.79
CA GLY A 19 -8.06 17.22 -16.14
C GLY A 19 -8.88 16.07 -16.78
N ARG A 20 -8.35 14.85 -16.80
CA ARG A 20 -9.04 13.65 -17.29
C ARG A 20 -9.16 12.58 -16.22
N LEU A 21 -10.29 11.89 -16.18
CA LEU A 21 -10.50 10.74 -15.31
C LEU A 21 -9.80 9.50 -15.88
N HIS A 22 -8.99 8.88 -15.05
CA HIS A 22 -8.29 7.63 -15.38
C HIS A 22 -8.60 6.58 -14.31
N ALA A 23 -9.01 5.39 -14.73
CA ALA A 23 -9.11 4.26 -13.81
C ALA A 23 -7.73 3.91 -13.27
N VAL A 24 -7.61 3.72 -11.94
CA VAL A 24 -6.35 3.23 -11.38
C VAL A 24 -6.04 1.84 -11.93
N PRO A 25 -4.79 1.55 -12.33
CA PRO A 25 -4.43 0.28 -12.96
C PRO A 25 -4.25 -0.82 -11.88
N ARG A 26 -5.30 -1.14 -11.16
CA ARG A 26 -5.49 -2.19 -10.17
C ARG A 26 -6.90 -2.12 -9.59
N LEU A 27 -7.32 -3.16 -8.87
CA LEU A 27 -8.50 -3.09 -8.02
C LEU A 27 -8.08 -2.85 -6.57
N VAL A 28 -8.94 -2.17 -5.82
CA VAL A 28 -8.69 -1.85 -4.41
C VAL A 28 -9.89 -2.19 -3.55
N ALA A 29 -9.66 -2.35 -2.25
CA ALA A 29 -10.71 -2.41 -1.24
C ALA A 29 -10.17 -1.86 0.08
N TRP A 30 -11.04 -1.16 0.85
CA TRP A 30 -10.70 -0.56 2.12
C TRP A 30 -11.54 -1.18 3.24
N TYR A 31 -10.89 -1.73 4.26
CA TYR A 31 -11.50 -2.33 5.44
C TYR A 31 -10.91 -1.71 6.70
N GLY A 32 -11.68 -1.68 7.79
CA GLY A 32 -11.17 -1.13 9.04
C GLY A 32 -12.21 -1.08 10.15
N ASP A 33 -11.77 -0.60 11.31
CA ASP A 33 -12.64 -0.33 12.44
C ASP A 33 -13.58 0.87 12.12
N PRO A 34 -14.75 0.97 12.75
CA PRO A 34 -15.62 2.12 12.59
C PRO A 34 -14.86 3.43 12.87
N GLY A 35 -15.03 4.42 12.00
CA GLY A 35 -14.36 5.71 12.11
C GLY A 35 -12.98 5.80 11.46
N CYS A 36 -12.37 4.70 11.02
CA CYS A 36 -11.12 4.71 10.24
C CYS A 36 -11.35 5.19 8.81
N THR A 37 -11.76 6.44 8.67
CA THR A 37 -11.95 7.06 7.35
C THR A 37 -10.61 7.41 6.72
N TYR A 38 -10.55 7.30 5.41
CA TYR A 38 -9.33 7.54 4.65
C TYR A 38 -9.64 8.42 3.44
N ARG A 39 -8.84 9.45 3.23
CA ARG A 39 -8.98 10.34 2.08
C ARG A 39 -8.05 9.91 0.96
N TYR A 40 -8.64 9.49 -0.16
CA TYR A 40 -7.90 9.16 -1.37
C TYR A 40 -8.43 9.94 -2.57
N SER A 41 -7.53 10.59 -3.31
CA SER A 41 -7.90 11.43 -4.48
C SER A 41 -8.98 12.46 -4.18
N GLY A 42 -9.00 13.03 -2.97
CA GLY A 42 -9.97 14.05 -2.53
C GLY A 42 -11.32 13.49 -2.05
N LEU A 43 -11.57 12.18 -2.19
CA LEU A 43 -12.78 11.52 -1.70
C LEU A 43 -12.53 10.86 -0.35
N LEU A 44 -13.50 11.00 0.54
CA LEU A 44 -13.50 10.34 1.84
C LEU A 44 -14.07 8.93 1.69
N HIS A 45 -13.26 7.93 1.97
CA HIS A 45 -13.68 6.53 1.94
C HIS A 45 -13.98 6.05 3.35
N GLN A 46 -15.19 5.49 3.53
CA GLN A 46 -15.55 4.79 4.76
C GLN A 46 -15.03 3.35 4.70
N PRO A 47 -14.46 2.82 5.80
CA PRO A 47 -14.01 1.45 5.82
C PRO A 47 -15.19 0.49 5.75
N ARG A 48 -15.03 -0.61 5.03
CA ARG A 48 -15.93 -1.76 5.15
C ARG A 48 -15.62 -2.51 6.45
N PRO A 49 -16.62 -3.12 7.09
CA PRO A 49 -16.40 -3.97 8.25
C PRO A 49 -15.46 -5.14 7.93
N TRP A 50 -14.60 -5.49 8.87
CA TRP A 50 -13.72 -6.65 8.74
C TRP A 50 -14.48 -7.92 8.42
N THR A 51 -14.07 -8.66 7.40
CA THR A 51 -14.51 -10.04 7.23
C THR A 51 -13.80 -10.93 8.26
N ALA A 52 -14.35 -12.11 8.57
CA ALA A 52 -13.72 -13.03 9.53
C ALA A 52 -12.26 -13.38 9.15
N ALA A 53 -12.00 -13.60 7.85
CA ALA A 53 -10.64 -13.90 7.38
C ALA A 53 -9.67 -12.72 7.54
N LEU A 54 -10.11 -11.49 7.26
CA LEU A 54 -9.28 -10.29 7.43
C LEU A 54 -9.04 -9.95 8.90
N ALA A 55 -10.06 -10.14 9.76
CA ALA A 55 -9.92 -9.97 11.20
C ALA A 55 -8.92 -10.96 11.79
N GLU A 56 -8.94 -12.20 11.36
CA GLU A 56 -7.98 -13.22 11.80
C GLU A 56 -6.55 -12.90 11.33
N LEU A 57 -6.37 -12.48 10.08
CA LEU A 57 -5.05 -12.03 9.59
C LEU A 57 -4.54 -10.83 10.39
N ARG A 58 -5.40 -9.84 10.68
CA ARG A 58 -5.06 -8.70 11.54
C ARG A 58 -4.58 -9.16 12.90
N ARG A 59 -5.32 -10.08 13.55
CA ARG A 59 -4.98 -10.61 14.87
C ARG A 59 -3.62 -11.32 14.85
N LEU A 60 -3.40 -12.24 13.91
CA LEU A 60 -2.15 -12.99 13.79
C LEU A 60 -0.94 -12.09 13.54
N LEU A 61 -1.08 -11.10 12.65
CA LEU A 61 -0.01 -10.13 12.39
C LEU A 61 0.25 -9.25 13.61
N GLY A 62 -0.79 -8.78 14.28
CA GLY A 62 -0.68 -7.99 15.49
C GLY A 62 0.08 -8.71 16.60
N GLU A 63 -0.29 -9.97 16.87
CA GLU A 63 0.38 -10.82 17.84
C GLU A 63 1.85 -11.10 17.46
N ARG A 64 2.10 -11.41 16.18
CA ARG A 64 3.44 -11.73 15.70
C ARG A 64 4.41 -10.55 15.76
N LEU A 65 3.90 -9.35 15.48
CA LEU A 65 4.71 -8.13 15.39
C LEU A 65 4.70 -7.30 16.68
N GLY A 66 3.78 -7.58 17.61
CA GLY A 66 3.55 -6.71 18.78
C GLY A 66 2.96 -5.34 18.40
N LEU A 67 2.18 -5.28 17.31
CA LEU A 67 1.61 -4.06 16.76
C LEU A 67 0.08 -4.15 16.71
N ASP A 68 -0.56 -2.99 16.75
CA ASP A 68 -2.02 -2.89 16.60
C ASP A 68 -2.39 -2.15 15.30
N PHE A 69 -3.18 -2.82 14.46
CA PHE A 69 -3.67 -2.29 13.20
C PHE A 69 -5.18 -2.12 13.28
N ASN A 70 -5.71 -1.00 12.79
CA ASN A 70 -7.16 -0.75 12.76
C ASN A 70 -7.72 -0.56 11.34
N SER A 71 -6.87 -0.66 10.33
CA SER A 71 -7.27 -0.46 8.94
C SER A 71 -6.42 -1.29 7.99
N LEU A 72 -6.97 -1.55 6.80
CA LEU A 72 -6.38 -2.40 5.78
C LEU A 72 -6.75 -1.90 4.39
N LEU A 73 -5.75 -1.55 3.61
CA LEU A 73 -5.87 -1.33 2.17
C LEU A 73 -5.46 -2.60 1.42
N LEU A 74 -6.38 -3.15 0.63
CA LEU A 74 -6.08 -4.25 -0.28
C LEU A 74 -5.90 -3.71 -1.70
N ASN A 75 -4.86 -4.20 -2.36
CA ASN A 75 -4.62 -3.97 -3.79
C ASN A 75 -4.60 -5.32 -4.52
N ARG A 76 -5.41 -5.45 -5.57
CA ARG A 76 -5.40 -6.60 -6.47
C ARG A 76 -4.80 -6.18 -7.81
N TYR A 77 -3.67 -6.76 -8.14
CA TYR A 77 -3.01 -6.66 -9.44
C TYR A 77 -3.40 -7.91 -10.24
N ARG A 78 -4.27 -7.73 -11.24
CA ARG A 78 -4.88 -8.84 -12.03
C ARG A 78 -3.85 -9.58 -12.86
N ASP A 79 -2.85 -8.84 -13.31
CA ASP A 79 -1.69 -9.34 -14.05
C ASP A 79 -0.52 -8.34 -13.97
N GLY A 80 0.48 -8.53 -14.81
CA GLY A 80 1.65 -7.67 -14.86
C GLY A 80 1.42 -6.30 -15.47
N SER A 81 0.27 -6.01 -16.08
CA SER A 81 -0.07 -4.67 -16.59
C SER A 81 -0.51 -3.74 -15.46
N ASP A 82 -1.13 -4.31 -14.42
CA ASP A 82 -1.50 -3.56 -13.22
C ASP A 82 -0.25 -3.14 -12.46
N ARG A 83 -0.29 -1.91 -11.94
CA ARG A 83 0.87 -1.23 -11.34
C ARG A 83 0.45 -0.22 -10.28
N MET A 84 1.44 0.26 -9.54
CA MET A 84 1.31 1.38 -8.64
C MET A 84 2.44 2.38 -8.90
N GLY A 85 2.10 3.64 -9.07
CA GLY A 85 3.07 4.73 -9.24
C GLY A 85 3.91 4.96 -7.97
N TRP A 86 4.90 5.84 -8.10
CA TRP A 86 5.71 6.27 -6.97
C TRP A 86 4.88 7.08 -5.98
N HIS A 87 4.88 6.66 -4.71
CA HIS A 87 4.17 7.31 -3.61
C HIS A 87 4.87 7.00 -2.28
N ALA A 88 4.52 7.73 -1.26
CA ALA A 88 4.73 7.38 0.13
C ALA A 88 3.35 7.24 0.79
N ASP A 89 3.25 6.41 1.82
CA ASP A 89 2.06 6.29 2.67
C ASP A 89 2.20 7.33 3.79
N ASP A 90 1.91 8.58 3.48
CA ASP A 90 2.14 9.75 4.34
C ASP A 90 0.87 10.58 4.57
N GLU A 91 -0.28 9.95 4.42
CA GLU A 91 -1.56 10.59 4.62
C GLU A 91 -1.72 11.06 6.08
N PRO A 92 -2.30 12.26 6.29
CA PRO A 92 -2.43 12.86 7.63
C PRO A 92 -3.30 12.05 8.59
N GLU A 93 -4.12 11.15 8.07
CA GLU A 93 -4.96 10.25 8.86
C GLU A 93 -4.17 9.10 9.51
N LEU A 94 -2.96 8.80 9.01
CA LEU A 94 -2.14 7.74 9.57
C LEU A 94 -1.58 8.12 10.95
N GLU A 95 -1.49 7.13 11.84
CA GLU A 95 -0.85 7.29 13.14
C GLU A 95 0.65 7.53 12.96
N PRO A 96 1.20 8.66 13.45
CA PRO A 96 2.62 8.93 13.33
C PRO A 96 3.46 7.87 14.04
N ASN A 97 4.60 7.57 13.48
CA ASN A 97 5.56 6.61 14.03
C ASN A 97 5.03 5.18 14.18
N HIS A 98 3.88 4.87 13.59
CA HIS A 98 3.36 3.50 13.56
C HIS A 98 3.84 2.79 12.28
N PRO A 99 4.45 1.58 12.38
CA PRO A 99 4.87 0.82 11.22
C PRO A 99 3.69 0.37 10.34
N ILE A 100 3.98 0.20 9.07
CA ILE A 100 3.03 -0.32 8.07
C ILE A 100 3.45 -1.75 7.72
N ALA A 101 2.53 -2.72 7.85
CA ALA A 101 2.78 -4.11 7.50
C ALA A 101 2.14 -4.44 6.15
N SER A 102 2.95 -4.87 5.19
CA SER A 102 2.56 -5.16 3.81
C SER A 102 2.75 -6.65 3.51
N LEU A 103 1.65 -7.41 3.49
CA LEU A 103 1.62 -8.83 3.16
C LEU A 103 1.38 -9.01 1.67
N SER A 104 2.24 -9.81 1.03
CA SER A 104 2.15 -10.18 -0.40
C SER A 104 1.57 -11.57 -0.56
N LEU A 105 0.62 -11.76 -1.47
CA LEU A 105 0.06 -13.07 -1.81
C LEU A 105 0.03 -13.25 -3.34
N GLY A 106 0.34 -14.44 -3.81
CA GLY A 106 0.30 -14.81 -5.22
C GLY A 106 1.61 -14.48 -5.96
N ALA A 107 1.51 -13.89 -7.14
CA ALA A 107 2.67 -13.70 -8.02
C ALA A 107 3.75 -12.80 -7.40
N SER A 108 5.00 -13.25 -7.51
CA SER A 108 6.16 -12.46 -7.09
C SER A 108 6.30 -11.20 -7.94
N ARG A 109 6.50 -10.06 -7.28
CA ARG A 109 6.70 -8.75 -7.89
C ARG A 109 7.77 -7.95 -7.15
N THR A 110 8.56 -7.21 -7.89
CA THR A 110 9.58 -6.31 -7.31
C THR A 110 8.95 -4.99 -6.89
N LEU A 111 8.87 -4.74 -5.59
CA LEU A 111 8.57 -3.41 -5.06
C LEU A 111 9.84 -2.56 -5.14
N ARG A 112 9.75 -1.42 -5.82
CA ARG A 112 10.87 -0.50 -6.02
C ARG A 112 10.81 0.62 -4.99
N PHE A 113 11.98 1.00 -4.48
CA PHE A 113 12.17 2.13 -3.58
C PHE A 113 13.09 3.16 -4.23
N ARG A 114 12.81 4.44 -4.00
CA ARG A 114 13.71 5.56 -4.34
C ARG A 114 13.67 6.60 -3.23
N PRO A 115 14.75 7.35 -3.03
CA PRO A 115 14.74 8.46 -2.11
C PRO A 115 13.63 9.46 -2.45
N ARG A 116 12.96 9.97 -1.42
CA ARG A 116 11.94 11.00 -1.56
C ARG A 116 12.61 12.31 -2.00
N PRO A 117 12.07 13.00 -3.01
CA PRO A 117 12.58 14.33 -3.36
C PRO A 117 12.48 15.27 -2.16
N GLN A 118 13.61 15.71 -1.65
CA GLN A 118 13.65 16.68 -0.58
C GLN A 118 13.59 18.10 -1.15
N PRO A 119 12.94 19.05 -0.45
CA PRO A 119 13.08 20.47 -0.78
C PRO A 119 14.57 20.84 -0.76
N ARG A 120 15.07 21.46 -1.81
CA ARG A 120 16.49 21.84 -1.90
C ARG A 120 16.83 22.83 -0.78
N SER A 121 17.56 22.39 0.22
CA SER A 121 18.29 23.30 1.09
C SER A 121 19.61 23.67 0.38
N ARG A 122 20.04 24.95 0.49
CA ARG A 122 21.29 25.44 -0.16
C ARG A 122 22.57 24.74 0.30
N SER A 123 22.48 23.86 1.29
CA SER A 123 23.63 23.20 1.93
C SER A 123 23.76 21.70 1.66
N GLN A 124 22.90 21.07 0.83
CA GLN A 124 23.01 19.63 0.54
C GLN A 124 23.84 19.40 -0.72
N GLU A 125 25.01 18.83 -0.53
CA GLU A 125 26.04 18.59 -1.56
C GLU A 125 25.72 17.53 -2.60
N ARG A 126 24.69 16.68 -2.41
CA ARG A 126 24.32 15.64 -3.39
C ARG A 126 22.81 15.40 -3.49
N PRO A 127 22.19 15.67 -4.65
CA PRO A 127 20.81 15.24 -4.88
C PRO A 127 20.74 13.71 -4.93
N ALA A 128 19.68 13.14 -4.34
CA ALA A 128 19.39 11.72 -4.49
C ALA A 128 19.35 11.34 -5.98
N THR A 129 20.12 10.36 -6.37
CA THR A 129 20.26 9.92 -7.76
C THR A 129 19.45 8.62 -7.98
N ALA A 130 19.22 8.26 -9.24
CA ALA A 130 18.64 6.96 -9.59
C ALA A 130 19.49 5.77 -9.05
N ALA A 131 20.78 5.99 -8.80
CA ALA A 131 21.69 5.00 -8.19
C ALA A 131 21.33 4.66 -6.73
N ASP A 132 20.58 5.52 -6.04
CA ASP A 132 20.18 5.28 -4.65
C ASP A 132 18.86 4.46 -4.56
N SER A 133 18.30 4.06 -5.71
CA SER A 133 17.07 3.25 -5.78
C SER A 133 17.40 1.77 -5.68
N PHE A 134 16.55 1.01 -4.99
CA PHE A 134 16.65 -0.44 -4.86
C PHE A 134 15.32 -1.13 -5.09
N GLY A 135 15.31 -2.44 -5.17
CA GLY A 135 14.12 -3.25 -5.31
C GLY A 135 14.12 -4.43 -4.35
N LEU A 136 12.96 -4.72 -3.78
CA LEU A 136 12.70 -5.92 -3.00
C LEU A 136 11.78 -6.83 -3.81
N GLU A 137 12.23 -8.04 -4.10
CA GLU A 137 11.37 -9.09 -4.65
C GLU A 137 10.48 -9.61 -3.53
N LEU A 138 9.16 -9.52 -3.71
CA LEU A 138 8.17 -9.95 -2.74
C LEU A 138 7.36 -11.10 -3.34
N ALA A 139 7.56 -12.30 -2.78
CA ALA A 139 6.91 -13.54 -3.17
C ALA A 139 5.60 -13.79 -2.38
N ASP A 140 4.97 -14.91 -2.66
CA ASP A 140 3.77 -15.36 -1.93
C ASP A 140 4.09 -15.60 -0.44
N GLY A 141 3.35 -14.96 0.43
CA GLY A 141 3.52 -15.02 1.89
C GLY A 141 4.55 -14.07 2.47
N ASP A 142 5.29 -13.31 1.65
CA ASP A 142 6.26 -12.34 2.17
C ASP A 142 5.57 -11.17 2.89
N LEU A 143 6.09 -10.88 4.07
CA LEU A 143 5.67 -9.76 4.90
C LEU A 143 6.78 -8.71 4.96
N LEU A 144 6.51 -7.53 4.41
CA LEU A 144 7.36 -6.37 4.52
C LEU A 144 6.86 -5.45 5.64
N LEU A 145 7.69 -5.21 6.64
CA LEU A 145 7.43 -4.18 7.65
C LEU A 145 8.19 -2.90 7.26
N MET A 146 7.46 -1.83 7.07
CA MET A 146 8.01 -0.50 6.81
C MET A 146 7.89 0.32 8.09
N ASP A 147 9.03 0.57 8.74
CA ASP A 147 9.08 1.44 9.92
C ASP A 147 8.73 2.89 9.58
N ALA A 148 8.30 3.64 10.58
CA ALA A 148 7.81 5.00 10.42
C ALA A 148 8.72 5.93 9.56
N PRO A 149 10.05 5.98 9.74
CA PRO A 149 10.92 6.83 8.94
C PRO A 149 10.93 6.48 7.45
N THR A 150 10.47 5.29 7.07
CA THR A 150 10.44 4.88 5.64
C THR A 150 9.63 5.87 4.81
N GLN A 151 8.48 6.31 5.31
CA GLN A 151 7.58 7.18 4.56
C GLN A 151 8.10 8.62 4.45
N ASP A 152 8.96 9.04 5.37
CA ASP A 152 9.59 10.37 5.35
C ASP A 152 10.73 10.47 4.32
N HIS A 153 11.42 9.36 4.10
CA HIS A 153 12.66 9.34 3.32
C HIS A 153 12.52 8.64 1.97
N TRP A 154 11.52 7.77 1.80
CA TRP A 154 11.39 6.93 0.62
C TRP A 154 10.02 7.03 -0.04
N GLN A 155 10.03 6.98 -1.35
CA GLN A 155 8.87 6.60 -2.15
C GLN A 155 9.03 5.16 -2.61
N HIS A 156 7.91 4.47 -2.73
CA HIS A 156 7.87 3.13 -3.28
C HIS A 156 6.85 3.03 -4.41
N GLY A 157 6.99 1.98 -5.22
CA GLY A 157 6.10 1.77 -6.35
C GLY A 157 6.24 0.35 -6.91
N LEU A 158 5.19 -0.11 -7.58
CA LEU A 158 5.15 -1.42 -8.22
C LEU A 158 5.07 -1.22 -9.75
N PRO A 159 6.20 -1.31 -10.49
CA PRO A 159 6.22 -1.09 -11.93
C PRO A 159 5.49 -2.21 -12.68
N ALA A 160 5.00 -1.93 -13.88
CA ALA A 160 4.43 -2.95 -14.75
C ALA A 160 5.46 -4.04 -15.08
N ARG A 161 4.99 -5.30 -15.23
CA ARG A 161 5.77 -6.48 -15.64
C ARG A 161 4.96 -7.25 -16.68
N LEU A 162 4.88 -6.70 -17.89
CA LEU A 162 3.89 -7.06 -18.92
C LEU A 162 3.86 -8.54 -19.32
N ARG A 163 4.92 -9.31 -19.06
CA ARG A 163 4.97 -10.75 -19.35
C ARG A 163 4.34 -11.62 -18.25
N LEU A 164 4.07 -11.04 -17.07
CA LEU A 164 3.45 -11.75 -15.96
C LEU A 164 1.94 -11.86 -16.19
N ARG A 165 1.38 -13.07 -16.06
CA ARG A 165 -0.05 -13.35 -16.25
C ARG A 165 -0.78 -13.67 -14.96
N GLN A 166 -0.05 -13.96 -13.90
CA GLN A 166 -0.60 -14.34 -12.61
C GLN A 166 -0.99 -13.11 -11.78
N GLU A 167 -2.01 -13.29 -10.95
CA GLU A 167 -2.48 -12.28 -10.01
C GLU A 167 -1.59 -12.15 -8.79
N ARG A 168 -1.57 -10.93 -8.22
CA ARG A 168 -0.98 -10.63 -6.92
C ARG A 168 -1.97 -9.84 -6.07
N LEU A 169 -2.10 -10.21 -4.80
CA LEU A 169 -2.71 -9.37 -3.79
C LEU A 169 -1.62 -8.74 -2.92
N ASN A 170 -1.91 -7.53 -2.47
CA ASN A 170 -1.13 -6.86 -1.45
C ASN A 170 -2.09 -6.34 -0.37
N LEU A 171 -1.84 -6.73 0.86
CA LEU A 171 -2.61 -6.38 2.04
C LEU A 171 -1.76 -5.45 2.90
N THR A 172 -2.09 -4.17 2.94
CA THR A 172 -1.34 -3.15 3.67
C THR A 172 -2.09 -2.77 4.94
N PHE A 173 -1.64 -3.33 6.07
CA PHE A 173 -2.20 -3.07 7.40
C PHE A 173 -1.60 -1.79 7.96
N ARG A 174 -2.46 -0.91 8.45
CA ARG A 174 -2.12 0.43 8.92
C ARG A 174 -2.86 0.75 10.21
N ARG A 175 -2.39 1.79 10.90
CA ARG A 175 -3.12 2.41 12.01
C ARG A 175 -3.55 3.81 11.60
N ILE A 176 -4.87 4.04 11.57
CA ILE A 176 -5.50 5.34 11.40
C ILE A 176 -5.70 5.96 12.78
N ARG A 177 -5.40 7.25 12.91
CA ARG A 177 -5.75 8.01 14.12
C ARG A 177 -7.26 7.97 14.32
N GLN A 178 -7.66 7.65 15.52
CA GLN A 178 -9.06 7.81 15.94
C GLN A 178 -9.18 9.16 16.66
N PRO A 179 -10.29 9.88 16.46
CA PRO A 179 -10.54 11.15 17.12
C PRO A 179 -10.56 11.03 18.65
#